data_3d181e8597edf5eb22830c9e7b976eb7
#
_entry.id   3d181e8597edf5eb22830c9e7b976eb7
#
_cell.length_a   1.000
_cell.length_b   1.000
_cell.length_c   1.000
_cell.angle_alpha   90.00
_cell.angle_beta   90.00
_cell.angle_gamma   90.00
#
_symmetry.space_group_name_H-M   'P 1'
#
loop_
_entity.id
_entity.type
_entity.pdbx_description
1 polymer ?
#
loop_
_entity_poly.entity_id
_entity_poly.type
_entity_poly.pdbx_seq_one_letter_code
_entity_poly.pdbx_strand_id
1 'polypeptide(L)'
;ISLGGTLLHALIAWLLVTGRWGGEPLGVFGCGVANAAVAWFSLSCAVGYLRRSRSLARYRLFSEWQLPRRRALGELFRLGLPMGLSHLVEISSFTLIALFVARLGATVVAGHRIVANLAAICYMLPLALAIATLAQVGQAAGARDWPRAERSIVAGLLLAGALSALLGLLLSWIAEPL
;
A
#
# COMPACT_ATOMS: atom_id res chain seq x y z
N ILE A 1 -11.47 8.05 -3.19
CA ILE A 1 -11.94 6.68 -2.87
C ILE A 1 -11.23 6.17 -1.61
N SER A 2 -9.90 6.30 -1.49
CA SER A 2 -9.14 5.80 -0.33
C SER A 2 -9.59 6.39 1.01
N LEU A 3 -9.69 7.72 1.12
CA LEU A 3 -10.17 8.39 2.35
C LEU A 3 -11.58 7.94 2.74
N GLY A 4 -12.50 7.87 1.77
CA GLY A 4 -13.86 7.36 2.03
C GLY A 4 -13.86 5.90 2.48
N GLY A 5 -13.02 5.07 1.89
CA GLY A 5 -12.85 3.67 2.29
C GLY A 5 -12.31 3.54 3.73
N THR A 6 -11.32 4.35 4.11
CA THR A 6 -10.76 4.34 5.48
C THR A 6 -11.78 4.78 6.53
N LEU A 7 -12.53 5.84 6.26
CA LEU A 7 -13.59 6.30 7.17
C LEU A 7 -14.69 5.27 7.31
N LEU A 8 -15.11 4.67 6.18
CA LEU A 8 -16.11 3.61 6.18
C LEU A 8 -15.62 2.37 6.94
N HIS A 9 -14.35 1.99 6.77
CA HIS A 9 -13.73 0.90 7.52
C HIS A 9 -13.76 1.16 9.03
N ALA A 10 -13.33 2.35 9.46
CA ALA A 10 -13.33 2.71 10.86
C ALA A 10 -14.75 2.66 11.47
N LEU A 11 -15.74 3.16 10.73
CA LEU A 11 -17.13 3.20 11.16
C LEU A 11 -17.75 1.80 11.24
N ILE A 12 -17.56 0.98 10.21
CA ILE A 12 -18.09 -0.40 10.18
C ILE A 12 -17.39 -1.27 11.23
N ALA A 13 -16.06 -1.17 11.35
CA ALA A 13 -15.30 -1.91 12.34
C ALA A 13 -15.74 -1.54 13.75
N TRP A 14 -15.89 -0.25 14.04
CA TRP A 14 -16.38 0.22 15.34
C TRP A 14 -17.79 -0.31 15.66
N LEU A 15 -18.73 -0.24 14.73
CA LEU A 15 -20.09 -0.74 14.90
C LEU A 15 -20.14 -2.26 15.16
N LEU A 16 -19.38 -3.04 14.38
CA LEU A 16 -19.40 -4.50 14.46
C LEU A 16 -18.62 -5.04 15.66
N VAL A 17 -17.49 -4.41 16.01
CA VAL A 17 -16.68 -4.83 17.17
C VAL A 17 -17.38 -4.51 18.50
N THR A 18 -18.05 -3.35 18.57
CA THR A 18 -18.74 -2.90 19.79
C THR A 18 -20.17 -3.42 19.94
N GLY A 19 -20.73 -4.07 18.92
CA GLY A 19 -22.09 -4.59 18.95
C GLY A 19 -23.20 -3.52 18.98
N ARG A 20 -22.87 -2.25 18.73
CA ARG A 20 -23.84 -1.13 18.83
C ARG A 20 -24.93 -1.11 17.75
N TRP A 21 -24.89 -2.02 16.82
CA TRP A 21 -25.94 -2.14 15.79
C TRP A 21 -27.11 -3.03 16.23
N GLY A 22 -27.11 -3.51 17.51
CA GLY A 22 -28.20 -4.32 18.09
C GLY A 22 -27.96 -5.82 18.10
N GLY A 23 -26.78 -6.29 17.68
CA GLY A 23 -26.37 -7.70 17.75
C GLY A 23 -25.28 -7.95 18.80
N GLU A 24 -24.91 -9.22 18.99
CA GLU A 24 -23.76 -9.58 19.80
C GLU A 24 -22.46 -9.00 19.25
N PRO A 25 -21.51 -8.55 20.10
CA PRO A 25 -20.24 -8.03 19.62
C PRO A 25 -19.45 -9.12 18.90
N LEU A 26 -19.21 -8.93 17.60
CA LEU A 26 -18.49 -9.90 16.77
C LEU A 26 -16.97 -9.92 17.03
N GLY A 27 -16.43 -9.00 17.84
CA GLY A 27 -15.01 -8.95 18.18
C GLY A 27 -14.11 -8.96 16.94
N VAL A 28 -13.14 -9.89 16.92
CA VAL A 28 -12.18 -10.02 15.81
C VAL A 28 -12.83 -10.36 14.47
N PHE A 29 -13.91 -11.15 14.49
CA PHE A 29 -14.64 -11.49 13.28
C PHE A 29 -15.29 -10.25 12.63
N GLY A 30 -15.75 -9.30 13.44
CA GLY A 30 -16.27 -8.01 12.97
C GLY A 30 -15.25 -7.19 12.17
N CYS A 31 -13.97 -7.22 12.55
CA CYS A 31 -12.89 -6.58 11.78
C CYS A 31 -12.73 -7.23 10.39
N GLY A 32 -12.83 -8.55 10.29
CA GLY A 32 -12.74 -9.26 9.02
C GLY A 32 -13.88 -8.88 8.07
N VAL A 33 -15.11 -8.85 8.60
CA VAL A 33 -16.31 -8.44 7.84
C VAL A 33 -16.19 -6.97 7.39
N ALA A 34 -15.73 -6.07 8.26
CA ALA A 34 -15.51 -4.67 7.91
C ALA A 34 -14.51 -4.52 6.75
N ASN A 35 -13.41 -5.28 6.80
CA ASN A 35 -12.40 -5.26 5.75
C ASN A 35 -12.95 -5.76 4.40
N ALA A 36 -13.70 -6.86 4.41
CA ALA A 36 -14.37 -7.37 3.22
C ALA A 36 -15.39 -6.38 2.64
N ALA A 37 -16.21 -5.76 3.49
CA ALA A 37 -17.21 -4.76 3.08
C ALA A 37 -16.56 -3.56 2.41
N VAL A 38 -15.45 -3.06 2.95
CA VAL A 38 -14.69 -1.93 2.35
C VAL A 38 -14.02 -2.32 1.05
N ALA A 39 -13.52 -3.55 0.92
CA ALA A 39 -12.97 -4.04 -0.34
C ALA A 39 -14.04 -4.06 -1.45
N TRP A 40 -15.24 -4.58 -1.15
CA TRP A 40 -16.36 -4.58 -2.08
C TRP A 40 -16.85 -3.17 -2.42
N PHE A 41 -16.92 -2.28 -1.42
CA PHE A 41 -17.26 -0.87 -1.64
C PHE A 41 -16.26 -0.19 -2.57
N SER A 42 -14.97 -0.37 -2.31
CA SER A 42 -13.90 0.21 -3.13
C SER A 42 -13.94 -0.31 -4.57
N LEU A 43 -14.19 -1.62 -4.75
CA LEU A 43 -14.35 -2.22 -6.07
C LEU A 43 -15.57 -1.63 -6.79
N SER A 44 -16.71 -1.52 -6.11
CA SER A 44 -17.94 -0.96 -6.68
C SER A 44 -17.77 0.49 -7.09
N CYS A 45 -17.12 1.30 -6.26
CA CYS A 45 -16.78 2.69 -6.57
C CYS A 45 -15.82 2.79 -7.77
N ALA A 46 -14.80 1.93 -7.84
CA ALA A 46 -13.86 1.90 -8.95
C ALA A 46 -14.57 1.53 -10.26
N VAL A 47 -15.38 0.48 -10.26
CA VAL A 47 -16.17 0.05 -11.43
C VAL A 47 -17.18 1.14 -11.84
N GLY A 48 -17.86 1.75 -10.87
CA GLY A 48 -18.79 2.86 -11.13
C GLY A 48 -18.09 4.07 -11.75
N TYR A 49 -16.90 4.42 -11.23
CA TYR A 49 -16.08 5.49 -11.80
C TYR A 49 -15.63 5.17 -13.23
N LEU A 50 -15.15 3.95 -13.48
CA LEU A 50 -14.73 3.50 -14.81
C LEU A 50 -15.88 3.56 -15.82
N ARG A 51 -17.09 3.17 -15.44
CA ARG A 51 -18.29 3.21 -16.30
C ARG A 51 -18.77 4.64 -16.59
N ARG A 52 -18.63 5.55 -15.60
CA ARG A 52 -19.16 6.92 -15.71
C ARG A 52 -18.16 7.91 -16.31
N SER A 53 -16.87 7.62 -16.26
CA SER A 53 -15.81 8.52 -16.74
C SER A 53 -15.79 8.57 -18.26
N ARG A 54 -16.15 9.72 -18.82
CA ARG A 54 -16.10 9.99 -20.28
C ARG A 54 -14.67 9.88 -20.86
N SER A 55 -13.66 10.20 -20.08
CA SER A 55 -12.25 10.08 -20.47
C SER A 55 -11.83 8.64 -20.71
N LEU A 56 -12.41 7.70 -19.94
CA LEU A 56 -12.13 6.27 -20.04
C LEU A 56 -13.07 5.53 -21.00
N ALA A 57 -14.20 6.15 -21.36
CA ALA A 57 -15.13 5.61 -22.36
C ALA A 57 -14.46 5.38 -23.74
N ARG A 58 -13.41 6.17 -24.06
CA ARG A 58 -12.61 6.02 -25.28
C ARG A 58 -11.89 4.67 -25.34
N TYR A 59 -11.54 4.08 -24.21
CA TYR A 59 -10.81 2.80 -24.13
C TYR A 59 -11.73 1.57 -24.21
N ARG A 60 -13.06 1.75 -24.25
CA ARG A 60 -14.07 0.67 -24.36
C ARG A 60 -13.77 -0.56 -23.49
N LEU A 61 -13.33 -0.32 -22.23
CA LEU A 61 -12.85 -1.36 -21.32
C LEU A 61 -13.84 -2.52 -21.07
N PHE A 62 -15.15 -2.27 -21.24
CA PHE A 62 -16.20 -3.26 -21.04
C PHE A 62 -16.88 -3.71 -22.35
N SER A 63 -16.38 -3.25 -23.52
CA SER A 63 -17.03 -3.49 -24.80
C SER A 63 -16.67 -4.85 -25.42
N GLU A 64 -15.48 -5.36 -25.10
CA GLU A 64 -15.01 -6.63 -25.63
C GLU A 64 -14.38 -7.45 -24.48
N TRP A 65 -15.05 -8.53 -24.10
CA TRP A 65 -14.47 -9.54 -23.20
C TRP A 65 -13.46 -10.37 -24.00
N GLN A 66 -12.22 -9.94 -24.00
CA GLN A 66 -11.13 -10.73 -24.54
C GLN A 66 -10.56 -11.63 -23.46
N LEU A 67 -10.57 -12.93 -23.71
CA LEU A 67 -9.86 -13.89 -22.86
C LEU A 67 -8.37 -13.50 -22.80
N PRO A 68 -7.76 -13.52 -21.60
CA PRO A 68 -6.37 -13.14 -21.44
C PRO A 68 -5.48 -14.03 -22.32
N ARG A 69 -4.73 -13.39 -23.21
CA ARG A 69 -3.80 -14.10 -24.10
C ARG A 69 -2.67 -14.69 -23.26
N ARG A 70 -2.35 -15.97 -23.49
CA ARG A 70 -1.27 -16.68 -22.76
C ARG A 70 0.06 -15.92 -22.77
N ARG A 71 0.36 -15.21 -23.85
CA ARG A 71 1.56 -14.38 -23.98
C ARG A 71 1.55 -13.19 -23.01
N ALA A 72 0.45 -12.47 -22.92
CA ALA A 72 0.29 -11.35 -21.99
C ALA A 72 0.35 -11.81 -20.53
N LEU A 73 -0.25 -12.96 -20.20
CA LEU A 73 -0.11 -13.60 -18.90
C LEU A 73 1.35 -13.95 -18.60
N GLY A 74 2.07 -14.53 -19.57
CA GLY A 74 3.50 -14.85 -19.40
C GLY A 74 4.36 -13.62 -19.12
N GLU A 75 4.11 -12.50 -19.80
CA GLU A 75 4.80 -11.23 -19.56
C GLU A 75 4.49 -10.66 -18.17
N LEU A 76 3.23 -10.72 -17.74
CA LEU A 76 2.82 -10.32 -16.39
C LEU A 76 3.47 -11.18 -15.31
N PHE A 77 3.49 -12.51 -15.49
CA PHE A 77 4.14 -13.41 -14.54
C PHE A 77 5.66 -13.17 -14.48
N ARG A 78 6.30 -12.95 -15.64
CA ARG A 78 7.74 -12.70 -15.71
C ARG A 78 8.15 -11.43 -14.95
N LEU A 79 7.31 -10.40 -14.96
CA LEU A 79 7.54 -9.15 -14.23
C LEU A 79 7.06 -9.25 -12.78
N GLY A 80 5.88 -9.81 -12.55
CA GLY A 80 5.23 -9.85 -11.25
C GLY A 80 5.87 -10.85 -10.29
N LEU A 81 6.40 -11.98 -10.78
CA LEU A 81 6.98 -13.01 -9.93
C LEU A 81 8.23 -12.52 -9.15
N PRO A 82 9.22 -11.87 -9.78
CA PRO A 82 10.35 -11.32 -9.04
C PRO A 82 9.95 -10.23 -8.04
N MET A 83 9.00 -9.35 -8.41
CA MET A 83 8.49 -8.32 -7.51
C MET A 83 7.74 -8.93 -6.32
N GLY A 84 6.89 -9.93 -6.58
CA GLY A 84 6.18 -10.66 -5.54
C GLY A 84 7.13 -11.40 -4.60
N LEU A 85 8.19 -12.00 -5.14
CA LEU A 85 9.20 -12.68 -4.34
C LEU A 85 9.97 -11.72 -3.42
N SER A 86 10.31 -10.53 -3.92
CA SER A 86 10.94 -9.47 -3.11
C SER A 86 10.04 -9.05 -1.94
N HIS A 87 8.76 -8.82 -2.19
CA HIS A 87 7.79 -8.51 -1.13
C HIS A 87 7.60 -9.68 -0.15
N LEU A 88 7.61 -10.92 -0.64
CA LEU A 88 7.53 -12.10 0.23
C LEU A 88 8.71 -12.14 1.20
N VAL A 89 9.94 -11.93 0.71
CA VAL A 89 11.14 -11.89 1.55
C VAL A 89 11.06 -10.76 2.57
N GLU A 90 10.64 -9.56 2.15
CA GLU A 90 10.47 -8.40 3.03
C GLU A 90 9.49 -8.70 4.16
N ILE A 91 8.26 -9.14 3.85
CA ILE A 91 7.22 -9.44 4.85
C ILE A 91 7.66 -10.59 5.76
N SER A 92 8.29 -11.64 5.20
CA SER A 92 8.80 -12.77 5.98
C SER A 92 9.86 -12.35 6.96
N SER A 93 10.75 -11.43 6.58
CA SER A 93 11.79 -10.89 7.45
C SER A 93 11.20 -10.14 8.65
N PHE A 94 10.23 -9.26 8.43
CA PHE A 94 9.52 -8.56 9.50
C PHE A 94 8.76 -9.53 10.42
N THR A 95 8.13 -10.56 9.83
CA THR A 95 7.40 -11.57 10.60
C THR A 95 8.35 -12.41 11.47
N LEU A 96 9.49 -12.80 10.93
CA LEU A 96 10.52 -13.54 11.68
C LEU A 96 11.06 -12.70 12.85
N ILE A 97 11.38 -11.43 12.62
CA ILE A 97 11.83 -10.52 13.69
C ILE A 97 10.77 -10.44 14.79
N ALA A 98 9.49 -10.24 14.43
CA ALA A 98 8.41 -10.19 15.39
C ALA A 98 8.27 -11.50 16.19
N LEU A 99 8.49 -12.66 15.55
CA LEU A 99 8.46 -13.97 16.19
C LEU A 99 9.62 -14.16 17.17
N PHE A 100 10.82 -13.71 16.83
CA PHE A 100 11.97 -13.75 17.74
C PHE A 100 11.77 -12.82 18.95
N VAL A 101 11.26 -11.61 18.69
CA VAL A 101 10.96 -10.64 19.77
C VAL A 101 9.86 -11.16 20.69
N ALA A 102 8.91 -11.95 20.18
CA ALA A 102 7.85 -12.56 21.01
C ALA A 102 8.38 -13.49 22.09
N ARG A 103 9.57 -14.08 21.92
CA ARG A 103 10.23 -14.92 22.91
C ARG A 103 10.81 -14.14 24.10
N LEU A 104 10.98 -12.83 23.95
CA LEU A 104 11.56 -11.94 24.98
C LEU A 104 10.52 -11.41 25.98
N GLY A 105 9.26 -11.76 25.80
CA GLY A 105 8.18 -11.39 26.70
C GLY A 105 7.30 -10.24 26.23
N ALA A 106 6.14 -10.11 26.86
CA ALA A 106 5.06 -9.21 26.42
C ALA A 106 5.46 -7.73 26.40
N THR A 107 6.25 -7.28 27.37
CA THR A 107 6.68 -5.88 27.49
C THR A 107 7.60 -5.49 26.32
N VAL A 108 8.53 -6.38 25.94
CA VAL A 108 9.44 -6.15 24.81
C VAL A 108 8.67 -6.14 23.49
N VAL A 109 7.70 -7.03 23.34
CA VAL A 109 6.80 -7.05 22.16
C VAL A 109 6.02 -5.74 22.05
N ALA A 110 5.49 -5.21 23.14
CA ALA A 110 4.76 -3.95 23.14
C ALA A 110 5.65 -2.79 22.69
N GLY A 111 6.86 -2.68 23.25
CA GLY A 111 7.83 -1.67 22.82
C GLY A 111 8.22 -1.81 21.35
N HIS A 112 8.53 -3.03 20.91
CA HIS A 112 8.84 -3.29 19.50
C HIS A 112 7.71 -2.89 18.56
N ARG A 113 6.44 -3.14 18.94
CA ARG A 113 5.27 -2.74 18.13
C ARG A 113 5.15 -1.23 17.96
N ILE A 114 5.43 -0.45 19.00
CA ILE A 114 5.42 1.01 18.93
C ILE A 114 6.49 1.50 17.96
N VAL A 115 7.71 1.01 18.11
CA VAL A 115 8.83 1.37 17.23
C VAL A 115 8.56 0.94 15.78
N ALA A 116 8.05 -0.27 15.57
CA ALA A 116 7.72 -0.77 14.24
C ALA A 116 6.62 0.07 13.55
N ASN A 117 5.61 0.51 14.30
CA ASN A 117 4.56 1.39 13.74
C ASN A 117 5.14 2.77 13.38
N LEU A 118 6.00 3.34 14.21
CA LEU A 118 6.65 4.61 13.92
C LEU A 118 7.55 4.50 12.68
N ALA A 119 8.34 3.44 12.60
CA ALA A 119 9.17 3.15 11.44
C ALA A 119 8.33 2.96 10.17
N ALA A 120 7.19 2.29 10.25
CA ALA A 120 6.28 2.12 9.12
C ALA A 120 5.72 3.45 8.61
N ILE A 121 5.34 4.37 9.51
CA ILE A 121 4.88 5.71 9.12
C ILE A 121 5.99 6.48 8.40
N CYS A 122 7.21 6.46 8.94
CA CYS A 122 8.36 7.11 8.30
C CYS A 122 8.70 6.48 6.95
N TYR A 123 8.58 5.17 6.81
CA TYR A 123 8.83 4.44 5.56
C TYR A 123 7.79 4.75 4.46
N MET A 124 6.55 5.05 4.82
CA MET A 124 5.47 5.35 3.86
C MET A 124 5.78 6.57 2.97
N LEU A 125 6.48 7.57 3.49
CA LEU A 125 6.82 8.78 2.72
C LEU A 125 7.81 8.50 1.57
N PRO A 126 9.00 7.90 1.81
CA PRO A 126 9.90 7.50 0.74
C PRO A 126 9.27 6.50 -0.23
N LEU A 127 8.45 5.57 0.27
CA LEU A 127 7.73 4.59 -0.55
C LEU A 127 6.76 5.27 -1.52
N ALA A 128 5.99 6.25 -1.07
CA ALA A 128 5.08 7.01 -1.93
C ALA A 128 5.84 7.75 -3.05
N LEU A 129 7.00 8.31 -2.72
CA LEU A 129 7.88 8.95 -3.71
C LEU A 129 8.43 7.94 -4.74
N ALA A 130 8.85 6.76 -4.28
CA ALA A 130 9.35 5.70 -5.14
C ALA A 130 8.28 5.23 -6.13
N ILE A 131 7.04 5.04 -5.67
CA ILE A 131 5.89 4.67 -6.53
C ILE A 131 5.60 5.76 -7.55
N ALA A 132 5.60 7.04 -7.14
CA ALA A 132 5.37 8.16 -8.05
C ALA A 132 6.48 8.27 -9.11
N THR A 133 7.73 8.08 -8.71
CA THR A 133 8.88 8.08 -9.62
C THR A 133 8.78 6.93 -10.62
N LEU A 134 8.46 5.72 -10.14
CA LEU A 134 8.28 4.55 -10.98
C LEU A 134 7.19 4.77 -12.04
N ALA A 135 6.07 5.39 -11.67
CA ALA A 135 4.99 5.71 -12.59
C ALA A 135 5.44 6.70 -13.67
N GLN A 136 6.19 7.75 -13.31
CA GLN A 136 6.70 8.74 -14.27
C GLN A 136 7.73 8.14 -15.22
N VAL A 137 8.66 7.33 -14.69
CA VAL A 137 9.66 6.62 -15.49
C VAL A 137 8.99 5.64 -16.46
N GLY A 138 8.00 4.90 -15.99
CA GLY A 138 7.24 3.97 -16.83
C GLY A 138 6.51 4.68 -17.99
N GLN A 139 5.90 5.85 -17.72
CA GLN A 139 5.26 6.66 -18.75
C GLN A 139 6.26 7.21 -19.78
N ALA A 140 7.40 7.74 -19.31
CA ALA A 140 8.44 8.26 -20.19
C ALA A 140 9.09 7.16 -21.03
N ALA A 141 9.37 6.00 -20.46
CA ALA A 141 9.89 4.84 -21.15
C ALA A 141 8.89 4.32 -22.22
N GLY A 142 7.60 4.26 -21.88
CA GLY A 142 6.54 3.89 -22.81
C GLY A 142 6.41 4.86 -24.00
N ALA A 143 6.68 6.15 -23.76
CA ALA A 143 6.74 7.19 -24.79
C ALA A 143 8.09 7.21 -25.54
N ARG A 144 9.06 6.37 -25.19
CA ARG A 144 10.46 6.35 -25.68
C ARG A 144 11.21 7.67 -25.47
N ASP A 145 10.80 8.46 -24.47
CA ASP A 145 11.47 9.71 -24.06
C ASP A 145 12.49 9.41 -22.95
N TRP A 146 13.63 8.90 -23.36
CA TRP A 146 14.71 8.50 -22.47
C TRP A 146 15.29 9.66 -21.63
N PRO A 147 15.50 10.89 -22.19
CA PRO A 147 15.96 12.02 -21.42
C PRO A 147 15.00 12.43 -20.30
N ARG A 148 13.69 12.25 -20.50
CA ARG A 148 12.68 12.51 -19.48
C ARG A 148 12.68 11.42 -18.41
N ALA A 149 12.83 10.15 -18.80
CA ALA A 149 12.94 9.03 -17.87
C ALA A 149 14.14 9.22 -16.93
N GLU A 150 15.30 9.56 -17.48
CA GLU A 150 16.55 9.78 -16.73
C GLU A 150 16.41 10.94 -15.73
N ARG A 151 15.86 12.08 -16.16
CA ARG A 151 15.58 13.22 -15.26
C ARG A 151 14.61 12.84 -14.14
N SER A 152 13.58 12.04 -14.43
CA SER A 152 12.64 11.58 -13.40
C SER A 152 13.31 10.66 -12.38
N ILE A 153 14.23 9.79 -12.81
CA ILE A 153 14.99 8.91 -11.92
C ILE A 153 15.87 9.76 -10.98
N VAL A 154 16.66 10.68 -11.54
CA VAL A 154 17.56 11.52 -10.76
C VAL A 154 16.79 12.39 -9.77
N ALA A 155 15.72 13.04 -10.21
CA ALA A 155 14.88 13.84 -9.34
C ALA A 155 14.23 13.01 -8.22
N GLY A 156 13.73 11.80 -8.55
CA GLY A 156 13.16 10.90 -7.57
C GLY A 156 14.16 10.43 -6.52
N LEU A 157 15.38 10.08 -6.93
CA LEU A 157 16.46 9.67 -6.03
C LEU A 157 16.89 10.81 -5.10
N LEU A 158 17.07 12.01 -5.64
CA LEU A 158 17.46 13.19 -4.84
C LEU A 158 16.38 13.55 -3.82
N LEU A 159 15.10 13.56 -4.24
CA LEU A 159 13.98 13.85 -3.34
C LEU A 159 13.84 12.77 -2.26
N ALA A 160 13.92 11.50 -2.63
CA ALA A 160 13.84 10.40 -1.66
C ALA A 160 15.01 10.43 -0.68
N GLY A 161 16.22 10.69 -1.17
CA GLY A 161 17.43 10.84 -0.33
C GLY A 161 17.33 12.03 0.63
N ALA A 162 16.92 13.19 0.14
CA ALA A 162 16.73 14.38 0.98
C ALA A 162 15.64 14.17 2.05
N LEU A 163 14.52 13.56 1.66
CA LEU A 163 13.42 13.27 2.60
C LEU A 163 13.84 12.24 3.66
N SER A 164 14.56 11.19 3.26
CA SER A 164 15.06 10.18 4.19
C SER A 164 16.10 10.75 5.16
N ALA A 165 17.00 11.62 4.67
CA ALA A 165 17.96 12.32 5.51
C ALA A 165 17.27 13.25 6.52
N LEU A 166 16.26 14.01 6.06
CA LEU A 166 15.47 14.87 6.94
C LEU A 166 14.75 14.10 8.03
N LEU A 167 14.10 12.99 7.67
CA LEU A 167 13.41 12.11 8.63
C LEU A 167 14.40 11.49 9.62
N GLY A 168 15.58 11.06 9.16
CA GLY A 168 16.62 10.51 10.01
C GLY A 168 17.13 11.54 11.02
N LEU A 169 17.36 12.78 10.59
CA LEU A 169 17.77 13.89 11.46
C LEU A 169 16.68 14.25 12.48
N LEU A 170 15.41 14.29 12.06
CA LEU A 170 14.31 14.56 12.98
C LEU A 170 14.17 13.45 14.05
N LEU A 171 14.29 12.19 13.65
CA LEU A 171 14.23 11.07 14.59
C LEU A 171 15.41 11.06 15.56
N SER A 172 16.63 11.36 15.10
CA SER A 172 17.80 11.45 15.98
C SER A 172 17.64 12.58 17.01
N TRP A 173 17.11 13.73 16.58
CA TRP A 173 16.89 14.87 17.47
C TRP A 173 15.81 14.61 18.53
N ILE A 174 14.78 13.83 18.21
CA ILE A 174 13.73 13.43 19.16
C ILE A 174 14.24 12.32 20.09
N ALA A 175 15.17 11.48 19.66
CA ALA A 175 15.69 10.38 20.45
C ALA A 175 16.73 10.78 21.51
N GLU A 176 17.42 11.92 21.33
CA GLU A 176 18.43 12.40 22.30
C GLU A 176 17.90 12.81 23.68
N PRO A 177 16.63 13.30 23.87
CA PRO A 177 16.13 13.68 25.19
C PRO A 177 15.45 12.54 25.98
N LEU A 178 15.40 11.29 25.49
CA LEU A 178 14.82 10.13 26.16
C LEU A 178 15.88 9.17 26.69
#